data_5f0dfa34f842147597141d34d002820b
#
_entry.id   5f0dfa34f842147597141d34d002820b
#
_cell.length_a   1.000
_cell.length_b   1.000
_cell.length_c   1.000
_cell.angle_alpha   90.00
_cell.angle_beta   90.00
_cell.angle_gamma   90.00
#
_symmetry.space_group_name_H-M   'P 1'
#
loop_
_entity.id
_entity.type
_entity.pdbx_description
1 polymer ?
#
loop_
_entity_poly.entity_id
_entity_poly.type
_entity_poly.pdbx_seq_one_letter_code
_entity_poly.pdbx_strand_id
1 'polypeptide(L)'
;LDITQQQDYAAPARAIYWGARQIMMEIGRLDPGDIIDYQINKKGFTYALLTGGIGNDESRFIPPMRGQFYDIVPFWTTEPTVRKVYKVSIPMEKEMQFQFYQGECTSSMRYEDGRKAYTFVSTDIMPTRREPNMVDLFDAAPKLMMSSTPRWQDKSLWFNKVNEDYGSFSAIPEAQKKVDELIQGKKTEMEKIAVLTHWVADNIRYSGISMGKGEGYTLHNLKMNYTDRCGVCKDIAGTLIAFLRMAGFEAY
;
A
#
# COMPACT_ATOMS: atom_id res chain seq x y z
N LEU A 1 -22.92 21.75 16.14
CA LEU A 1 -21.90 20.97 15.44
C LEU A 1 -21.66 21.65 14.08
N ASP A 2 -20.50 22.27 13.92
CA ASP A 2 -20.13 22.90 12.65
C ASP A 2 -19.22 21.95 11.86
N ILE A 3 -19.60 21.67 10.60
CA ILE A 3 -18.85 20.80 9.71
C ILE A 3 -18.23 21.65 8.61
N THR A 4 -16.93 21.65 8.50
CA THR A 4 -16.23 22.35 7.42
C THR A 4 -16.38 21.62 6.10
N GLN A 5 -16.27 22.35 5.00
CA GLN A 5 -16.12 21.73 3.69
C GLN A 5 -14.79 20.96 3.61
N GLN A 6 -14.76 19.97 2.73
CA GLN A 6 -13.55 19.21 2.48
C GLN A 6 -12.41 20.12 2.01
N GLN A 7 -11.30 20.09 2.72
CA GLN A 7 -10.12 20.90 2.46
C GLN A 7 -8.91 20.03 2.17
N ASP A 8 -8.01 20.52 1.33
CA ASP A 8 -6.72 19.86 1.15
C ASP A 8 -5.88 20.01 2.43
N TYR A 9 -5.32 18.92 2.88
CA TYR A 9 -4.44 18.91 4.05
C TYR A 9 -3.00 19.16 3.62
N ALA A 10 -2.31 20.07 4.29
CA ALA A 10 -0.94 20.42 3.96
C ALA A 10 -0.02 19.18 4.02
N ALA A 11 0.77 18.97 2.97
CA ALA A 11 1.72 17.88 2.93
C ALA A 11 2.79 18.05 4.00
N PRO A 12 3.11 17.02 4.80
CA PRO A 12 4.25 17.04 5.68
C PRO A 12 5.55 17.22 4.88
N ALA A 13 6.52 17.90 5.45
CA ALA A 13 7.87 17.95 4.88
C ALA A 13 8.39 16.52 4.64
N ARG A 14 8.88 16.22 3.46
CA ARG A 14 9.33 14.88 2.99
C ARG A 14 8.22 13.90 2.58
N ALA A 15 6.96 14.30 2.50
CA ALA A 15 5.96 13.45 1.88
C ALA A 15 6.24 13.34 0.37
N ILE A 16 6.43 12.11 -0.11
CA ILE A 16 6.63 11.81 -1.54
C ILE A 16 5.28 11.77 -2.25
N TYR A 17 4.28 11.22 -1.54
CA TYR A 17 2.90 11.11 -2.02
C TYR A 17 1.99 11.80 -1.02
N TRP A 18 1.22 12.76 -1.48
CA TRP A 18 0.28 13.46 -0.64
C TRP A 18 -0.95 13.88 -1.45
N GLY A 19 -2.08 13.63 -0.96
CA GLY A 19 -3.38 13.99 -1.51
C GLY A 19 -4.44 13.89 -0.43
N ALA A 20 -4.00 13.97 0.83
CA ALA A 20 -4.91 13.86 1.95
C ALA A 20 -5.82 15.09 2.02
N ARG A 21 -7.08 14.83 2.29
CA ARG A 21 -8.10 15.83 2.54
C ARG A 21 -8.67 15.64 3.92
N GLN A 22 -9.13 16.73 4.51
CA GLN A 22 -9.73 16.71 5.84
C GLN A 22 -11.10 17.37 5.82
N ILE A 23 -11.96 16.85 6.68
CA ILE A 23 -13.19 17.52 7.12
C ILE A 23 -13.05 17.71 8.62
N MET A 24 -13.25 18.92 9.08
CA MET A 24 -13.24 19.22 10.50
C MET A 24 -14.68 19.32 11.01
N MET A 25 -14.90 18.74 12.19
CA MET A 25 -16.15 18.86 12.91
C MET A 25 -15.86 19.54 14.26
N GLU A 26 -16.42 20.71 14.45
CA GLU A 26 -16.30 21.44 15.70
C GLU A 26 -17.47 21.07 16.62
N ILE A 27 -17.15 20.47 17.77
CA ILE A 27 -18.16 19.93 18.69
C ILE A 27 -18.54 20.97 19.75
N GLY A 28 -17.70 22.00 19.91
CA GLY A 28 -17.87 23.00 20.94
C GLY A 28 -17.25 22.58 22.29
N ARG A 29 -17.59 23.29 23.35
CA ARG A 29 -17.09 22.99 24.68
C ARG A 29 -17.79 21.76 25.24
N LEU A 30 -17.02 20.89 25.84
CA LEU A 30 -17.49 19.69 26.53
C LEU A 30 -17.29 19.87 28.05
N ASP A 31 -18.25 19.39 28.81
CA ASP A 31 -18.18 19.33 30.26
C ASP A 31 -17.95 17.87 30.75
N PRO A 32 -17.42 17.69 31.98
CA PRO A 32 -17.27 16.34 32.54
C PRO A 32 -18.61 15.60 32.60
N GLY A 33 -18.65 14.41 31.96
CA GLY A 33 -19.86 13.59 31.83
C GLY A 33 -20.49 13.62 30.43
N ASP A 34 -20.06 14.54 29.57
CA ASP A 34 -20.52 14.53 28.17
C ASP A 34 -19.96 13.32 27.42
N ILE A 35 -20.80 12.79 26.55
CA ILE A 35 -20.46 11.62 25.70
C ILE A 35 -20.49 12.04 24.25
N ILE A 36 -19.42 11.70 23.53
CA ILE A 36 -19.37 11.81 22.08
C ILE A 36 -19.49 10.40 21.48
N ASP A 37 -20.53 10.16 20.71
CA ASP A 37 -20.68 8.96 19.92
C ASP A 37 -20.56 9.30 18.43
N TYR A 38 -19.68 8.60 17.70
CA TYR A 38 -19.51 8.81 16.28
C TYR A 38 -19.29 7.49 15.54
N GLN A 39 -19.76 7.45 14.31
CA GLN A 39 -19.59 6.31 13.43
C GLN A 39 -18.97 6.76 12.10
N ILE A 40 -17.91 6.08 11.71
CA ILE A 40 -17.24 6.28 10.42
C ILE A 40 -17.47 5.06 9.54
N ASN A 41 -18.15 5.25 8.40
CA ASN A 41 -18.33 4.22 7.40
C ASN A 41 -17.35 4.45 6.24
N LYS A 42 -16.52 3.45 5.95
CA LYS A 42 -15.61 3.44 4.81
C LYS A 42 -15.98 2.28 3.89
N LYS A 43 -16.12 2.56 2.60
CA LYS A 43 -16.36 1.54 1.57
C LYS A 43 -15.22 1.59 0.57
N GLY A 44 -14.67 0.43 0.21
CA GLY A 44 -13.56 0.30 -0.74
C GLY A 44 -12.30 -0.27 -0.09
N PHE A 45 -11.18 -0.09 -0.77
CA PHE A 45 -9.90 -0.65 -0.32
C PHE A 45 -9.15 0.37 0.53
N THR A 46 -8.75 -0.04 1.73
CA THR A 46 -8.00 0.81 2.67
C THR A 46 -6.55 1.06 2.25
N TYR A 47 -6.08 0.39 1.22
CA TYR A 47 -4.66 0.32 0.86
C TYR A 47 -4.26 1.12 -0.39
N ALA A 48 -5.21 1.68 -1.10
CA ALA A 48 -4.90 2.66 -2.11
C ALA A 48 -4.69 4.00 -1.41
N LEU A 49 -3.51 4.22 -0.90
CA LEU A 49 -3.15 5.43 -0.16
C LEU A 49 -3.38 6.74 -0.94
N LEU A 50 -3.67 6.67 -2.22
CA LEU A 50 -3.63 7.82 -3.11
C LEU A 50 -4.88 8.01 -3.96
N THR A 51 -5.79 7.08 -3.97
CA THR A 51 -7.05 7.27 -4.68
C THR A 51 -8.11 7.80 -3.73
N GLY A 52 -8.20 9.11 -3.61
CA GLY A 52 -9.38 9.79 -3.09
C GLY A 52 -10.60 9.60 -3.99
N GLY A 53 -10.61 8.55 -4.80
CA GLY A 53 -11.66 8.16 -5.72
C GLY A 53 -12.61 7.19 -5.08
N ILE A 54 -13.71 7.71 -4.59
CA ILE A 54 -14.90 6.93 -4.30
C ILE A 54 -15.34 6.25 -5.59
N GLY A 55 -15.19 4.92 -5.65
CA GLY A 55 -16.13 4.10 -6.42
C GLY A 55 -15.89 3.86 -7.88
N ASN A 56 -14.75 4.11 -8.46
CA ASN A 56 -14.45 3.56 -9.77
C ASN A 56 -13.41 2.44 -9.64
N ASP A 57 -13.91 1.21 -9.63
CA ASP A 57 -13.16 -0.01 -9.95
C ASP A 57 -12.69 0.06 -11.41
N GLU A 58 -11.87 1.03 -11.76
CA GLU A 58 -11.14 0.93 -13.01
C GLU A 58 -10.21 -0.26 -12.87
N SER A 59 -10.34 -1.22 -13.76
CA SER A 59 -9.54 -2.47 -13.79
C SER A 59 -8.03 -2.23 -13.82
N ARG A 60 -7.61 -1.00 -14.04
CA ARG A 60 -6.21 -0.53 -14.01
C ARG A 60 -5.64 -0.34 -12.61
N PHE A 61 -6.51 -0.22 -11.60
CA PHE A 61 -6.13 0.02 -10.21
C PHE A 61 -6.45 -1.21 -9.40
N ILE A 62 -5.58 -2.17 -9.48
CA ILE A 62 -5.76 -3.44 -8.83
C ILE A 62 -5.37 -3.27 -7.38
N PRO A 63 -6.36 -3.31 -6.46
CA PRO A 63 -6.07 -3.41 -5.05
C PRO A 63 -5.26 -4.67 -4.79
N PRO A 64 -4.45 -4.73 -3.73
CA PRO A 64 -3.67 -5.89 -3.43
C PRO A 64 -4.55 -7.12 -3.34
N MET A 65 -4.40 -8.03 -4.30
CA MET A 65 -5.07 -9.32 -4.40
C MET A 65 -6.60 -9.26 -4.19
N ARG A 66 -7.34 -9.02 -5.28
CA ARG A 66 -8.81 -9.06 -5.25
C ARG A 66 -9.33 -10.25 -4.46
N GLY A 67 -10.30 -10.00 -3.58
CA GLY A 67 -10.89 -11.01 -2.73
C GLY A 67 -10.00 -11.47 -1.56
N GLN A 68 -8.85 -10.84 -1.36
CA GLN A 68 -8.03 -11.03 -0.18
C GLN A 68 -8.12 -9.81 0.75
N PHE A 69 -7.91 -10.07 2.03
CA PHE A 69 -7.95 -9.06 3.07
C PHE A 69 -6.67 -9.15 3.91
N TYR A 70 -6.14 -8.02 4.31
CA TYR A 70 -5.17 -7.91 5.39
C TYR A 70 -5.39 -6.64 6.18
N ASP A 71 -5.00 -6.64 7.44
CA ASP A 71 -5.01 -5.45 8.26
C ASP A 71 -3.92 -5.53 9.34
N ILE A 72 -3.42 -4.37 9.73
CA ILE A 72 -2.56 -4.20 10.89
C ILE A 72 -3.29 -3.23 11.81
N VAL A 73 -3.91 -3.80 12.84
CA VAL A 73 -4.77 -3.04 13.75
C VAL A 73 -3.98 -2.68 15.01
N PRO A 74 -3.72 -1.40 15.26
CA PRO A 74 -3.10 -0.98 16.50
C PRO A 74 -4.03 -1.27 17.69
N PHE A 75 -3.46 -1.82 18.75
CA PHE A 75 -4.14 -2.01 20.02
C PHE A 75 -3.54 -1.14 21.13
N TRP A 76 -2.78 -0.14 20.73
CA TRP A 76 -2.37 0.96 21.60
C TRP A 76 -3.25 2.19 21.37
N THR A 77 -3.24 3.09 22.34
CA THR A 77 -3.96 4.37 22.31
C THR A 77 -3.12 5.44 22.99
N THR A 78 -3.37 6.68 22.69
CA THR A 78 -2.73 7.83 23.35
C THR A 78 -3.47 8.24 24.63
N GLU A 79 -4.71 7.80 24.76
CA GLU A 79 -5.58 8.08 25.90
C GLU A 79 -5.99 6.79 26.62
N PRO A 80 -6.29 6.82 27.91
CA PRO A 80 -6.80 5.65 28.63
C PRO A 80 -8.04 5.10 27.92
N THR A 81 -8.02 3.82 27.58
CA THR A 81 -9.13 3.19 26.87
C THR A 81 -9.67 2.00 27.63
N VAL A 82 -10.89 2.10 28.10
CA VAL A 82 -11.53 1.04 28.89
C VAL A 82 -11.69 -0.24 28.06
N ARG A 83 -12.08 -0.10 26.80
CA ARG A 83 -12.32 -1.30 25.96
C ARG A 83 -12.14 -0.96 24.48
N LYS A 84 -11.33 -1.76 23.80
CA LYS A 84 -11.17 -1.74 22.35
C LYS A 84 -11.65 -3.05 21.75
N VAL A 85 -12.52 -2.96 20.77
CA VAL A 85 -13.06 -4.12 20.07
C VAL A 85 -12.80 -3.99 18.58
N TYR A 86 -12.20 -5.00 17.99
CA TYR A 86 -12.08 -5.12 16.55
C TYR A 86 -12.86 -6.34 16.09
N LYS A 87 -13.75 -6.16 15.12
CA LYS A 87 -14.52 -7.24 14.52
C LYS A 87 -14.26 -7.29 13.04
N VAL A 88 -14.08 -8.49 12.51
CA VAL A 88 -13.95 -8.74 11.08
C VAL A 88 -14.82 -9.91 10.68
N SER A 89 -15.59 -9.74 9.61
CA SER A 89 -16.45 -10.79 9.05
C SER A 89 -15.98 -11.09 7.63
N ILE A 90 -15.69 -12.36 7.38
CA ILE A 90 -15.23 -12.86 6.08
C ILE A 90 -16.15 -13.93 5.54
N PRO A 91 -16.20 -14.16 4.22
CA PRO A 91 -16.94 -15.28 3.64
C PRO A 91 -16.51 -16.62 4.23
N MET A 92 -17.45 -17.58 4.29
CA MET A 92 -17.24 -18.89 4.92
C MET A 92 -16.06 -19.66 4.30
N GLU A 93 -15.87 -19.55 3.00
CA GLU A 93 -14.83 -20.24 2.24
C GLU A 93 -13.43 -19.63 2.41
N LYS A 94 -13.35 -18.46 3.03
CA LYS A 94 -12.07 -17.81 3.30
C LYS A 94 -11.46 -18.26 4.62
N GLU A 95 -10.16 -18.42 4.62
CA GLU A 95 -9.39 -18.61 5.85
C GLU A 95 -8.71 -17.30 6.27
N MET A 96 -8.59 -17.11 7.58
CA MET A 96 -7.93 -15.96 8.17
C MET A 96 -6.81 -16.43 9.07
N GLN A 97 -5.61 -15.90 8.80
CA GLN A 97 -4.48 -16.01 9.71
C GLN A 97 -4.42 -14.73 10.54
N PHE A 98 -4.12 -14.86 11.81
CA PHE A 98 -3.91 -13.70 12.67
C PHE A 98 -2.85 -13.98 13.73
N GLN A 99 -2.17 -12.92 14.13
CA GLN A 99 -1.20 -12.94 15.22
C GLN A 99 -1.29 -11.62 15.99
N PHE A 100 -1.35 -11.72 17.31
CA PHE A 100 -1.22 -10.58 18.21
C PHE A 100 0.22 -10.44 18.68
N TYR A 101 0.73 -9.23 18.63
CA TYR A 101 2.12 -8.92 18.98
C TYR A 101 2.16 -7.90 20.11
N GLN A 102 3.21 -7.97 20.93
CA GLN A 102 3.54 -7.01 22.00
C GLN A 102 2.44 -6.89 23.07
N GLY A 103 1.69 -7.95 23.34
CA GLY A 103 0.64 -7.96 24.33
C GLY A 103 -0.33 -9.13 24.15
N GLU A 104 -1.48 -9.01 24.77
CA GLU A 104 -2.53 -10.03 24.74
C GLU A 104 -3.89 -9.42 24.39
N CYS A 105 -4.73 -10.20 23.77
CA CYS A 105 -6.15 -9.89 23.58
C CYS A 105 -7.00 -11.17 23.67
N THR A 106 -8.24 -11.00 24.07
CA THR A 106 -9.22 -12.09 23.95
C THR A 106 -9.72 -12.19 22.53
N SER A 107 -9.65 -13.35 21.93
CA SER A 107 -10.18 -13.60 20.59
C SER A 107 -11.29 -14.63 20.62
N SER A 108 -12.29 -14.46 19.76
CA SER A 108 -13.35 -15.42 19.52
C SER A 108 -13.76 -15.45 18.06
N MET A 109 -14.28 -16.58 17.61
CA MET A 109 -14.84 -16.75 16.27
C MET A 109 -16.24 -17.35 16.37
N ARG A 110 -17.14 -16.84 15.55
CA ARG A 110 -18.52 -17.33 15.43
C ARG A 110 -18.92 -17.45 13.97
N TYR A 111 -19.87 -18.31 13.72
CA TYR A 111 -20.54 -18.41 12.43
C TYR A 111 -21.84 -17.62 12.51
N GLU A 112 -21.93 -16.57 11.72
CA GLU A 112 -23.08 -15.65 11.67
C GLU A 112 -23.42 -15.36 10.21
N ASP A 113 -24.68 -15.50 9.83
CA ASP A 113 -25.19 -15.18 8.47
C ASP A 113 -24.36 -15.77 7.31
N GLY A 114 -23.93 -17.02 7.46
CA GLY A 114 -23.10 -17.71 6.45
C GLY A 114 -21.67 -17.18 6.33
N ARG A 115 -21.17 -16.49 7.36
CA ARG A 115 -19.84 -15.89 7.42
C ARG A 115 -19.10 -16.33 8.68
N LYS A 116 -17.78 -16.22 8.67
CA LYS A 116 -16.92 -16.33 9.85
C LYS A 116 -16.72 -14.92 10.44
N ALA A 117 -17.18 -14.71 11.65
CA ALA A 117 -17.04 -13.44 12.38
C ALA A 117 -15.99 -13.60 13.49
N TYR A 118 -14.88 -12.92 13.36
CA TYR A 118 -13.82 -12.87 14.37
C TYR A 118 -13.97 -11.61 15.21
N THR A 119 -13.77 -11.75 16.51
CA THR A 119 -13.81 -10.62 17.45
C THR A 119 -12.55 -10.64 18.32
N PHE A 120 -11.89 -9.52 18.41
CA PHE A 120 -10.70 -9.30 19.23
C PHE A 120 -10.99 -8.19 20.22
N VAL A 121 -10.70 -8.43 21.50
CA VAL A 121 -11.02 -7.51 22.59
C VAL A 121 -9.80 -7.32 23.47
N SER A 122 -9.49 -6.07 23.75
CA SER A 122 -8.56 -5.69 24.81
C SER A 122 -9.24 -4.68 25.72
N THR A 123 -8.96 -4.76 27.01
CA THR A 123 -9.52 -3.87 28.04
C THR A 123 -8.43 -3.17 28.83
N ASP A 124 -8.77 -2.08 29.46
CA ASP A 124 -7.91 -1.32 30.38
C ASP A 124 -6.56 -0.94 29.73
N ILE A 125 -6.62 -0.47 28.50
CA ILE A 125 -5.44 -0.09 27.72
C ILE A 125 -4.89 1.22 28.27
N MET A 126 -3.68 1.15 28.80
CA MET A 126 -2.95 2.32 29.28
C MET A 126 -2.42 3.15 28.11
N PRO A 127 -2.33 4.47 28.26
CA PRO A 127 -1.79 5.32 27.21
C PRO A 127 -0.36 4.96 26.84
N THR A 128 -0.11 4.82 25.55
CA THR A 128 1.24 4.66 25.02
C THR A 128 1.77 6.02 24.60
N ARG A 129 2.88 6.44 25.19
CA ARG A 129 3.54 7.71 24.86
C ARG A 129 4.70 7.45 23.91
N ARG A 130 4.82 8.31 22.92
CA ARG A 130 5.97 8.29 22.02
C ARG A 130 7.15 8.99 22.68
N GLU A 131 8.29 8.30 22.71
CA GLU A 131 9.54 8.83 23.23
C GLU A 131 10.42 9.35 22.07
N PRO A 132 11.29 10.34 22.32
CA PRO A 132 12.26 10.77 21.32
C PRO A 132 13.16 9.61 20.87
N ASN A 133 13.37 9.50 19.57
CA ASN A 133 14.23 8.47 18.95
C ASN A 133 13.80 7.01 19.16
N MET A 134 12.60 6.75 19.66
CA MET A 134 12.08 5.38 19.72
C MET A 134 11.76 4.86 18.30
N VAL A 135 11.71 3.55 18.16
CA VAL A 135 11.21 2.88 16.95
C VAL A 135 9.72 3.22 16.73
N ASP A 136 9.20 2.90 15.56
CA ASP A 136 7.79 3.13 15.27
C ASP A 136 6.89 2.38 16.27
N LEU A 137 5.77 2.97 16.65
CA LEU A 137 4.81 2.34 17.55
C LEU A 137 4.25 1.01 16.98
N PHE A 138 4.19 0.89 15.67
CA PHE A 138 3.84 -0.41 15.06
C PHE A 138 4.88 -1.51 15.32
N ASP A 139 6.12 -1.15 15.64
CA ASP A 139 7.15 -2.12 16.01
C ASP A 139 7.23 -2.38 17.53
N ALA A 140 6.85 -1.40 18.33
CA ALA A 140 7.03 -1.44 19.78
C ALA A 140 5.75 -1.71 20.58
N ALA A 141 4.56 -1.42 20.03
CA ALA A 141 3.31 -1.44 20.78
C ALA A 141 2.35 -2.57 20.35
N PRO A 142 1.36 -2.90 21.20
CA PRO A 142 0.42 -3.99 20.90
C PRO A 142 -0.32 -3.80 19.58
N LYS A 143 -0.30 -4.82 18.74
CA LYS A 143 -0.97 -4.83 17.44
C LYS A 143 -1.50 -6.20 17.08
N LEU A 144 -2.60 -6.20 16.33
CA LEU A 144 -3.14 -7.38 15.68
C LEU A 144 -2.77 -7.31 14.21
N MET A 145 -2.11 -8.35 13.70
CA MET A 145 -1.88 -8.54 12.27
C MET A 145 -2.77 -9.66 11.77
N MET A 146 -3.39 -9.47 10.62
CA MET A 146 -4.23 -10.48 10.02
C MET A 146 -4.17 -10.46 8.51
N SER A 147 -4.32 -11.63 7.91
CA SER A 147 -4.32 -11.80 6.46
C SER A 147 -5.13 -13.03 6.06
N SER A 148 -5.88 -12.90 4.98
CA SER A 148 -6.50 -14.04 4.29
C SER A 148 -5.60 -14.62 3.19
N THR A 149 -4.48 -13.98 2.87
CA THR A 149 -3.49 -14.50 1.92
C THR A 149 -2.63 -15.56 2.63
N PRO A 150 -2.57 -16.81 2.15
CA PRO A 150 -1.94 -17.89 2.88
C PRO A 150 -0.43 -17.72 3.05
N ARG A 151 0.27 -17.23 2.01
CA ARG A 151 1.74 -17.18 1.97
C ARG A 151 2.23 -15.93 1.24
N TRP A 152 3.43 -15.49 1.55
CA TRP A 152 4.11 -14.42 0.83
C TRP A 152 4.33 -14.72 -0.65
N GLN A 153 4.58 -15.98 -0.98
CA GLN A 153 4.70 -16.42 -2.37
C GLN A 153 3.45 -16.14 -3.19
N ASP A 154 2.27 -16.36 -2.62
CA ASP A 154 1.02 -16.10 -3.32
C ASP A 154 0.87 -14.61 -3.66
N LYS A 155 1.35 -13.74 -2.77
CA LYS A 155 1.38 -12.30 -3.00
C LYS A 155 2.42 -11.90 -4.05
N SER A 156 3.60 -12.50 -4.01
CA SER A 156 4.65 -12.25 -5.01
C SER A 156 4.23 -12.68 -6.40
N LEU A 157 3.67 -13.88 -6.53
CA LEU A 157 3.15 -14.38 -7.80
C LEU A 157 2.02 -13.50 -8.35
N TRP A 158 1.11 -13.07 -7.47
CA TRP A 158 0.07 -12.12 -7.85
C TRP A 158 0.66 -10.80 -8.35
N PHE A 159 1.63 -10.24 -7.64
CA PHE A 159 2.28 -8.98 -8.02
C PHE A 159 2.94 -9.08 -9.41
N ASN A 160 3.70 -10.14 -9.66
CA ASN A 160 4.31 -10.37 -10.95
C ASN A 160 3.24 -10.51 -12.05
N LYS A 161 2.25 -11.37 -11.82
CA LYS A 161 1.17 -11.60 -12.79
C LYS A 161 0.43 -10.32 -13.16
N VAL A 162 0.07 -9.51 -12.18
CA VAL A 162 -0.65 -8.26 -12.40
C VAL A 162 0.14 -7.29 -13.27
N ASN A 163 1.45 -7.18 -13.02
CA ASN A 163 2.31 -6.30 -13.80
C ASN A 163 2.59 -6.84 -15.20
N GLU A 164 2.71 -8.17 -15.37
CA GLU A 164 2.78 -8.81 -16.71
C GLU A 164 1.48 -8.58 -17.50
N ASP A 165 0.32 -8.85 -16.91
CA ASP A 165 -0.98 -8.67 -17.54
C ASP A 165 -1.25 -7.20 -17.93
N TYR A 166 -0.75 -6.25 -17.14
CA TYR A 166 -0.83 -4.82 -17.43
C TYR A 166 0.17 -4.35 -18.50
N GLY A 167 1.16 -5.16 -18.84
CA GLY A 167 2.21 -4.83 -19.82
C GLY A 167 3.30 -3.92 -19.25
N SER A 168 3.50 -3.94 -17.94
CA SER A 168 4.54 -3.10 -17.28
C SER A 168 5.94 -3.37 -17.82
N PHE A 169 6.21 -4.60 -18.25
CA PHE A 169 7.50 -5.05 -18.78
C PHE A 169 7.49 -5.30 -20.29
N SER A 170 6.40 -4.95 -20.98
CA SER A 170 6.27 -5.22 -22.42
C SER A 170 7.26 -4.41 -23.23
N ALA A 171 7.99 -5.08 -24.11
CA ALA A 171 8.93 -4.43 -25.02
C ALA A 171 8.20 -3.45 -25.96
N ILE A 172 8.85 -2.33 -26.24
CA ILE A 172 8.43 -1.38 -27.26
C ILE A 172 9.58 -1.17 -28.28
N PRO A 173 9.28 -0.93 -29.56
CA PRO A 173 10.31 -0.83 -30.59
C PRO A 173 11.39 0.21 -30.32
N GLU A 174 10.99 1.36 -29.79
CA GLU A 174 11.89 2.48 -29.47
C GLU A 174 12.86 2.11 -28.34
N ALA A 175 12.37 1.40 -27.31
CA ALA A 175 13.22 0.94 -26.22
C ALA A 175 14.13 -0.21 -26.67
N GLN A 176 13.63 -1.14 -27.49
CA GLN A 176 14.45 -2.21 -28.06
C GLN A 176 15.63 -1.63 -28.84
N LYS A 177 15.38 -0.67 -29.74
CA LYS A 177 16.44 0.00 -30.47
C LYS A 177 17.49 0.63 -29.54
N LYS A 178 17.04 1.26 -28.44
CA LYS A 178 17.94 1.85 -27.47
C LYS A 178 18.76 0.78 -26.73
N VAL A 179 18.15 -0.32 -26.35
CA VAL A 179 18.85 -1.45 -25.72
C VAL A 179 19.93 -1.99 -26.67
N ASP A 180 19.62 -2.21 -27.96
CA ASP A 180 20.55 -2.71 -28.95
C ASP A 180 21.73 -1.77 -29.15
N GLU A 181 21.49 -0.45 -29.20
CA GLU A 181 22.54 0.57 -29.24
C GLU A 181 23.47 0.51 -28.02
N LEU A 182 22.90 0.37 -26.82
CA LEU A 182 23.65 0.40 -25.56
C LEU A 182 24.55 -0.83 -25.37
N ILE A 183 24.05 -2.01 -25.78
CA ILE A 183 24.81 -3.25 -25.62
C ILE A 183 25.76 -3.53 -26.78
N GLN A 184 25.70 -2.74 -27.86
CA GLN A 184 26.57 -2.88 -29.00
C GLN A 184 28.05 -2.77 -28.57
N GLY A 185 28.86 -3.76 -28.96
CA GLY A 185 30.28 -3.83 -28.60
C GLY A 185 30.58 -4.27 -27.18
N LYS A 186 29.60 -4.48 -26.32
CA LYS A 186 29.79 -5.06 -24.98
C LYS A 186 30.05 -6.56 -25.08
N LYS A 187 31.13 -7.02 -24.48
CA LYS A 187 31.61 -8.40 -24.63
C LYS A 187 31.07 -9.35 -23.55
N THR A 188 30.85 -8.81 -22.36
CA THR A 188 30.41 -9.62 -21.21
C THR A 188 29.00 -9.28 -20.79
N GLU A 189 28.33 -10.22 -20.12
CA GLU A 189 26.99 -9.99 -19.53
C GLU A 189 27.03 -8.82 -18.53
N MET A 190 28.07 -8.77 -17.70
CA MET A 190 28.24 -7.71 -16.71
C MET A 190 28.35 -6.33 -17.37
N GLU A 191 29.08 -6.19 -18.46
CA GLU A 191 29.15 -4.92 -19.22
C GLU A 191 27.78 -4.50 -19.78
N LYS A 192 27.01 -5.47 -20.27
CA LYS A 192 25.65 -5.23 -20.78
C LYS A 192 24.72 -4.80 -19.63
N ILE A 193 24.70 -5.54 -18.52
CA ILE A 193 23.91 -5.20 -17.34
C ILE A 193 24.27 -3.82 -16.82
N ALA A 194 25.56 -3.53 -16.68
CA ALA A 194 26.04 -2.26 -16.18
C ALA A 194 25.57 -1.07 -17.04
N VAL A 195 25.74 -1.15 -18.38
CA VAL A 195 25.35 -0.04 -19.25
C VAL A 195 23.83 0.18 -19.26
N LEU A 196 23.04 -0.89 -19.18
CA LEU A 196 21.58 -0.77 -19.10
C LEU A 196 21.15 -0.15 -17.75
N THR A 197 21.77 -0.59 -16.66
CA THR A 197 21.50 -0.06 -15.31
C THR A 197 21.83 1.41 -15.23
N HIS A 198 23.02 1.81 -15.68
CA HIS A 198 23.43 3.22 -15.70
C HIS A 198 22.50 4.06 -16.57
N TRP A 199 22.16 3.56 -17.77
CA TRP A 199 21.26 4.31 -18.63
C TRP A 199 19.90 4.56 -17.98
N VAL A 200 19.29 3.55 -17.35
CA VAL A 200 18.02 3.70 -16.65
C VAL A 200 18.14 4.69 -15.50
N ALA A 201 19.18 4.55 -14.69
CA ALA A 201 19.43 5.46 -13.56
C ALA A 201 19.61 6.92 -13.97
N ASP A 202 20.31 7.16 -15.08
CA ASP A 202 20.64 8.50 -15.54
C ASP A 202 19.52 9.16 -16.38
N ASN A 203 18.64 8.35 -16.99
CA ASN A 203 17.66 8.84 -17.96
C ASN A 203 16.20 8.76 -17.49
N ILE A 204 15.90 8.02 -16.43
CA ILE A 204 14.57 7.98 -15.83
C ILE A 204 14.61 8.74 -14.50
N ARG A 205 14.13 9.97 -14.53
CA ARG A 205 14.14 10.84 -13.34
C ARG A 205 13.16 10.34 -12.29
N TYR A 206 13.60 10.28 -11.05
CA TYR A 206 12.69 10.02 -9.95
C TYR A 206 11.70 11.17 -9.79
N SER A 207 10.43 10.90 -9.89
CA SER A 207 9.36 11.86 -9.68
C SER A 207 8.48 11.42 -8.53
N GLY A 208 8.45 12.19 -7.47
CA GLY A 208 7.56 11.99 -6.31
C GLY A 208 6.20 12.65 -6.48
N ILE A 209 5.90 13.20 -7.65
CA ILE A 209 4.59 13.79 -7.95
C ILE A 209 3.64 12.65 -8.29
N SER A 210 2.40 12.73 -7.77
CA SER A 210 1.34 11.81 -8.17
C SER A 210 1.22 11.77 -9.70
N MET A 211 1.41 10.59 -10.25
CA MET A 211 1.34 10.35 -11.69
C MET A 211 -0.11 10.12 -12.16
N GLY A 212 -1.08 10.39 -11.30
CA GLY A 212 -2.51 10.27 -11.60
C GLY A 212 -3.14 8.98 -11.12
N LYS A 213 -4.25 8.61 -11.73
CA LYS A 213 -5.00 7.40 -11.37
C LYS A 213 -4.14 6.15 -11.65
N GLY A 214 -3.98 5.27 -10.68
CA GLY A 214 -3.30 3.98 -10.83
C GLY A 214 -2.01 3.81 -10.09
N GLU A 215 -1.67 4.78 -9.32
CA GLU A 215 -0.57 4.61 -8.39
C GLU A 215 -0.97 3.64 -7.28
N GLY A 216 -0.18 2.67 -7.10
CA GLY A 216 -0.39 1.60 -6.14
C GLY A 216 0.65 0.52 -6.37
N TYR A 217 0.23 -0.73 -6.40
CA TYR A 217 1.14 -1.85 -6.64
C TYR A 217 1.46 -2.07 -8.12
N THR A 218 0.62 -1.59 -9.05
CA THR A 218 0.87 -1.73 -10.48
C THR A 218 1.88 -0.68 -10.94
N LEU A 219 2.88 -1.12 -11.68
CA LEU A 219 3.84 -0.24 -12.32
C LEU A 219 3.19 0.44 -13.53
N HIS A 220 3.64 1.62 -13.87
CA HIS A 220 3.38 2.17 -15.19
C HIS A 220 4.01 1.27 -16.26
N ASN A 221 3.39 1.23 -17.44
CA ASN A 221 3.96 0.44 -18.52
C ASN A 221 5.24 1.07 -19.08
N LEU A 222 6.07 0.27 -19.71
CA LEU A 222 7.34 0.72 -20.25
C LEU A 222 7.22 1.93 -21.17
N LYS A 223 6.16 1.96 -22.00
CA LYS A 223 5.94 3.07 -22.95
C LYS A 223 5.81 4.42 -22.23
N MET A 224 5.06 4.47 -21.13
CA MET A 224 4.92 5.69 -20.34
C MET A 224 6.26 6.12 -19.73
N ASN A 225 6.92 5.22 -19.01
CA ASN A 225 8.19 5.52 -18.35
C ASN A 225 9.28 5.94 -19.34
N TYR A 226 9.35 5.26 -20.48
CA TYR A 226 10.33 5.54 -21.53
C TYR A 226 10.07 6.88 -22.24
N THR A 227 8.81 7.23 -22.50
CA THR A 227 8.43 8.47 -23.15
C THR A 227 8.60 9.67 -22.21
N ASP A 228 8.07 9.56 -21.00
CA ASP A 228 8.02 10.65 -20.04
C ASP A 228 9.34 10.87 -19.28
N ARG A 229 10.25 9.90 -19.37
CA ARG A 229 11.55 9.93 -18.68
C ARG A 229 11.44 10.19 -17.18
N CYS A 230 10.36 9.71 -16.58
CA CYS A 230 10.17 9.82 -15.14
C CYS A 230 9.32 8.67 -14.60
N GLY A 231 9.49 8.43 -13.30
CA GLY A 231 8.73 7.42 -12.56
C GLY A 231 9.18 7.38 -11.11
N VAL A 232 8.50 6.56 -10.32
CA VAL A 232 8.91 6.29 -8.95
C VAL A 232 9.77 5.02 -8.88
N CYS A 233 10.22 4.63 -7.69
CA CYS A 233 11.13 3.49 -7.50
C CYS A 233 10.72 2.22 -8.26
N LYS A 234 9.44 1.84 -8.18
CA LYS A 234 8.91 0.66 -8.88
C LYS A 234 8.98 0.80 -10.41
N ASP A 235 8.69 1.99 -10.93
CA ASP A 235 8.70 2.26 -12.37
C ASP A 235 10.11 2.23 -12.95
N ILE A 236 11.08 2.75 -12.21
CA ILE A 236 12.49 2.70 -12.57
C ILE A 236 12.98 1.25 -12.58
N ALA A 237 12.65 0.48 -11.54
CA ALA A 237 12.97 -0.94 -11.46
C ALA A 237 12.30 -1.74 -12.61
N GLY A 238 11.02 -1.47 -12.88
CA GLY A 238 10.31 -2.10 -13.99
C GLY A 238 10.89 -1.78 -15.37
N THR A 239 11.34 -0.54 -15.57
CA THR A 239 12.04 -0.14 -16.79
C THR A 239 13.35 -0.92 -16.96
N LEU A 240 14.11 -1.11 -15.89
CA LEU A 240 15.33 -1.91 -15.90
C LEU A 240 15.05 -3.39 -16.22
N ILE A 241 14.01 -3.96 -15.59
CA ILE A 241 13.57 -5.34 -15.90
C ILE A 241 13.26 -5.48 -17.38
N ALA A 242 12.49 -4.56 -17.96
CA ALA A 242 12.16 -4.59 -19.38
C ALA A 242 13.40 -4.48 -20.27
N PHE A 243 14.34 -3.61 -19.94
CA PHE A 243 15.60 -3.44 -20.68
C PHE A 243 16.47 -4.70 -20.62
N LEU A 244 16.59 -5.32 -19.45
CA LEU A 244 17.33 -6.56 -19.29
C LEU A 244 16.69 -7.70 -20.11
N ARG A 245 15.36 -7.82 -20.07
CA ARG A 245 14.64 -8.82 -20.88
C ARG A 245 14.81 -8.61 -22.38
N MET A 246 14.77 -7.36 -22.86
CA MET A 246 15.04 -7.00 -24.25
C MET A 246 16.47 -7.32 -24.67
N ALA A 247 17.42 -7.31 -23.75
CA ALA A 247 18.81 -7.74 -23.98
C ALA A 247 19.00 -9.26 -23.84
N GLY A 248 17.95 -10.03 -23.59
CA GLY A 248 17.98 -11.48 -23.51
C GLY A 248 18.26 -12.05 -22.11
N PHE A 249 18.26 -11.22 -21.07
CA PHE A 249 18.43 -11.68 -19.69
C PHE A 249 17.10 -12.13 -19.09
N GLU A 250 17.18 -13.11 -18.19
CA GLU A 250 16.08 -13.47 -17.32
C GLU A 250 16.04 -12.46 -16.15
N ALA A 251 14.96 -11.65 -16.06
CA ALA A 251 14.80 -10.59 -15.07
C ALA A 251 13.37 -10.54 -14.52
N TYR A 252 13.25 -10.32 -13.22
CA TYR A 252 11.98 -10.31 -12.45
C TYR A 252 11.82 -9.07 -11.60
#